data_9e0d49e87fcfd668808c5a1299bc0cd1
#
_entry.id   9e0d49e87fcfd668808c5a1299bc0cd1
#
_cell.length_a   1.000
_cell.length_b   1.000
_cell.length_c   1.000
_cell.angle_alpha   90.00
_cell.angle_beta   90.00
_cell.angle_gamma   90.00
#
_symmetry.space_group_name_H-M   'P 1'
#
loop_
_entity.id
_entity.type
_entity.pdbx_description
1 polymer ?
#
loop_
_entity_poly.entity_id
_entity_poly.type
_entity_poly.pdbx_seq_one_letter_code
_entity_poly.pdbx_strand_id
1 'polypeptide(L)'
;MALDEMVQEIKRRPGFTENVGMIMLHNGVVRAWSRDGKRKVTGMNVIPDELKIGEICQELGTRPGIFAISAQANTGFFKPGDDVLYLAVAGDVRENVIKVFEELLNRVKKEGLIKEEFFA
;
A
#
# COMPACT_ATOMS: atom_id res chain seq x y z
N MET A 1 15.54 -1.73 2.74
CA MET A 1 14.40 -1.60 1.83
C MET A 1 13.11 -1.44 2.61
N ALA A 2 12.21 -0.56 2.16
CA ALA A 2 11.02 -0.19 2.92
C ALA A 2 10.10 -1.38 3.26
N LEU A 3 9.90 -2.31 2.32
CA LEU A 3 9.06 -3.48 2.58
C LEU A 3 9.65 -4.39 3.64
N ASP A 4 10.95 -4.63 3.59
CA ASP A 4 11.62 -5.45 4.60
C ASP A 4 11.50 -4.84 5.99
N GLU A 5 11.71 -3.53 6.08
CA GLU A 5 11.59 -2.81 7.34
C GLU A 5 10.17 -2.86 7.87
N MET A 6 9.19 -2.70 6.98
CA MET A 6 7.77 -2.77 7.31
C MET A 6 7.41 -4.13 7.91
N VAL A 7 7.88 -5.21 7.30
CA VAL A 7 7.65 -6.57 7.78
C VAL A 7 8.32 -6.78 9.15
N GLN A 8 9.57 -6.35 9.29
CA GLN A 8 10.29 -6.52 10.56
C GLN A 8 9.63 -5.73 11.70
N GLU A 9 9.15 -4.52 11.40
CA GLU A 9 8.45 -3.71 12.40
C GLU A 9 7.17 -4.40 12.88
N ILE A 10 6.39 -4.95 11.96
CA ILE A 10 5.16 -5.67 12.31
C ILE A 10 5.49 -6.90 13.17
N LYS A 11 6.54 -7.64 12.81
CA LYS A 11 6.93 -8.85 13.54
C LYS A 11 7.41 -8.57 14.96
N ARG A 12 7.90 -7.35 15.21
CA ARG A 12 8.37 -6.96 16.56
C ARG A 12 7.26 -6.51 17.48
N ARG A 13 6.04 -6.31 16.98
CA ARG A 13 4.93 -5.84 17.82
C ARG A 13 4.50 -6.91 18.81
N PRO A 14 4.19 -6.52 20.07
CA PRO A 14 3.64 -7.47 21.03
C PRO A 14 2.35 -8.11 20.49
N GLY A 15 2.23 -9.41 20.69
CA GLY A 15 1.06 -10.16 20.24
C GLY A 15 1.15 -10.68 18.80
N PHE A 16 2.24 -10.41 18.10
CA PHE A 16 2.38 -10.87 16.72
C PHE A 16 2.23 -12.39 16.59
N THR A 17 3.01 -13.13 17.40
CA THR A 17 3.05 -14.58 17.31
C THR A 17 1.69 -15.23 17.53
N GLU A 18 0.90 -14.67 18.43
CA GLU A 18 -0.41 -15.22 18.80
C GLU A 18 -1.51 -14.86 17.81
N ASN A 19 -1.35 -13.79 17.03
CA ASN A 19 -2.45 -13.22 16.26
C ASN A 19 -2.25 -13.20 14.75
N VAL A 20 -1.08 -13.57 14.26
CA VAL A 20 -0.79 -13.43 12.83
C VAL A 20 -0.51 -14.77 12.17
N GLY A 21 -1.27 -15.07 11.14
CA GLY A 21 -1.06 -16.24 10.28
C GLY A 21 -0.53 -15.87 8.89
N MET A 22 -0.68 -14.61 8.50
CA MET A 22 -0.12 -14.15 7.23
C MET A 22 0.10 -12.64 7.21
N ILE A 23 1.04 -12.23 6.37
CA ILE A 23 1.28 -10.82 6.04
C ILE A 23 1.17 -10.71 4.52
N MET A 24 0.32 -9.80 4.05
CA MET A 24 0.18 -9.54 2.62
C MET A 24 0.79 -8.19 2.29
N LEU A 25 1.59 -8.14 1.24
CA LEU A 25 2.38 -6.96 0.87
C LEU A 25 2.02 -6.46 -0.51
N HIS A 26 2.15 -5.14 -0.69
CA HIS A 26 2.02 -4.50 -2.00
C HIS A 26 3.22 -3.58 -2.21
N ASN A 27 3.83 -3.69 -3.39
CA ASN A 27 4.83 -2.75 -3.87
C ASN A 27 4.31 -2.12 -5.15
N GLY A 28 3.86 -0.88 -5.08
CA GLY A 28 3.36 -0.15 -6.24
C GLY A 28 4.51 0.47 -7.01
N VAL A 29 4.56 0.18 -8.31
CA VAL A 29 5.62 0.59 -9.21
C VAL A 29 5.03 1.43 -10.34
N VAL A 30 5.74 2.44 -10.80
CA VAL A 30 5.32 3.25 -11.96
C VAL A 30 5.42 2.39 -13.21
N ARG A 31 4.30 2.30 -13.94
CA ARG A 31 4.25 1.52 -15.19
C ARG A 31 4.82 2.31 -16.36
N ALA A 32 5.41 1.59 -17.33
CA ALA A 32 5.88 2.20 -18.57
C ALA A 32 4.75 2.54 -19.54
N TRP A 33 3.56 2.02 -19.30
CA TRP A 33 2.39 2.21 -20.17
C TRP A 33 1.16 2.60 -19.36
N SER A 34 0.27 3.39 -19.97
CA SER A 34 -1.02 3.73 -19.37
C SER A 34 -1.82 2.45 -19.10
N ARG A 35 -2.85 2.54 -18.25
CA ARG A 35 -3.64 1.37 -17.85
C ARG A 35 -4.24 0.64 -19.06
N ASP A 36 -4.64 1.37 -20.10
CA ASP A 36 -5.18 0.76 -21.33
C ASP A 36 -4.10 0.23 -22.27
N GLY A 37 -2.82 0.44 -21.94
CA GLY A 37 -1.69 -0.05 -22.74
C GLY A 37 -1.40 0.74 -24.00
N LYS A 38 -2.08 1.86 -24.23
CA LYS A 38 -1.99 2.58 -25.51
C LYS A 38 -0.99 3.73 -25.52
N ARG A 39 -0.66 4.27 -24.36
CA ARG A 39 0.23 5.44 -24.26
C ARG A 39 1.44 5.12 -23.40
N LYS A 40 2.60 5.55 -23.88
CA LYS A 40 3.84 5.36 -23.13
C LYS A 40 3.95 6.41 -22.04
N VAL A 41 4.18 5.95 -20.79
CA VAL A 41 4.37 6.82 -19.63
C VAL A 41 5.84 7.18 -19.53
N THR A 42 6.15 8.47 -19.39
CA THR A 42 7.51 8.95 -19.17
C THR A 42 7.79 9.25 -17.71
N GLY A 43 6.74 9.44 -16.90
CA GLY A 43 6.88 9.68 -15.48
C GLY A 43 5.54 9.88 -14.81
N MET A 44 5.58 9.97 -13.49
CA MET A 44 4.37 10.20 -12.68
C MET A 44 4.72 11.07 -11.49
N ASN A 45 3.91 12.09 -11.24
CA ASN A 45 4.00 12.89 -10.04
C ASN A 45 3.04 12.31 -9.00
N VAL A 46 3.49 12.17 -7.76
CA VAL A 46 2.68 11.58 -6.68
C VAL A 46 2.68 12.51 -5.49
N ILE A 47 1.48 12.84 -5.03
CA ILE A 47 1.29 13.64 -3.81
C ILE A 47 0.35 12.85 -2.88
N PRO A 48 0.89 12.24 -1.82
CA PRO A 48 0.06 11.51 -0.85
C PRO A 48 -0.70 12.46 0.06
N ASP A 49 -1.91 12.06 0.42
CA ASP A 49 -2.66 12.67 1.51
C ASP A 49 -2.42 11.81 2.75
N GLU A 50 -1.41 12.18 3.54
CA GLU A 50 -0.98 11.38 4.68
C GLU A 50 -2.06 11.24 5.75
N LEU A 51 -2.85 12.29 5.99
CA LEU A 51 -3.95 12.23 6.95
C LEU A 51 -5.00 11.22 6.50
N LYS A 52 -5.37 11.27 5.23
CA LYS A 52 -6.38 10.37 4.69
C LYS A 52 -5.91 8.92 4.71
N ILE A 53 -4.66 8.68 4.33
CA ILE A 53 -4.07 7.35 4.39
C ILE A 53 -4.10 6.81 5.82
N GLY A 54 -3.74 7.66 6.80
CA GLY A 54 -3.77 7.28 8.22
C GLY A 54 -5.18 6.93 8.69
N GLU A 55 -6.19 7.69 8.27
CA GLU A 55 -7.58 7.41 8.61
C GLU A 55 -8.05 6.08 8.05
N ILE A 56 -7.70 5.80 6.80
CA ILE A 56 -8.05 4.53 6.15
C ILE A 56 -7.41 3.36 6.89
N CYS A 57 -6.13 3.46 7.23
CA CYS A 57 -5.42 2.41 7.97
C CYS A 57 -6.05 2.19 9.35
N GLN A 58 -6.41 3.25 10.04
CA GLN A 58 -7.01 3.15 11.36
C GLN A 58 -8.38 2.47 11.29
N GLU A 59 -9.21 2.86 10.33
CA GLU A 59 -10.53 2.26 10.15
C GLU A 59 -10.42 0.78 9.81
N LEU A 60 -9.60 0.42 8.84
CA LEU A 60 -9.48 -0.97 8.40
C LEU A 60 -8.78 -1.85 9.44
N GLY A 61 -7.92 -1.25 10.26
CA GLY A 61 -7.24 -1.96 11.33
C GLY A 61 -8.18 -2.51 12.41
N THR A 62 -9.42 -2.01 12.48
CA THR A 62 -10.41 -2.49 13.44
C THR A 62 -11.22 -3.69 12.94
N ARG A 63 -11.03 -4.09 11.69
CA ARG A 63 -11.77 -5.21 11.10
C ARG A 63 -11.38 -6.52 11.78
N PRO A 64 -12.32 -7.50 11.85
CA PRO A 64 -12.04 -8.78 12.50
C PRO A 64 -10.80 -9.47 11.94
N GLY A 65 -9.95 -9.96 12.83
CA GLY A 65 -8.78 -10.75 12.47
C GLY A 65 -7.59 -9.95 11.98
N ILE A 66 -7.66 -8.61 11.97
CA ILE A 66 -6.55 -7.76 11.51
C ILE A 66 -5.70 -7.34 12.70
N PHE A 67 -4.41 -7.60 12.59
CA PHE A 67 -3.42 -7.29 13.62
C PHE A 67 -2.75 -5.95 13.40
N ALA A 68 -2.31 -5.70 12.16
CA ALA A 68 -1.58 -4.47 11.84
C ALA A 68 -1.73 -4.12 10.37
N ILE A 69 -1.76 -2.82 10.09
CA ILE A 69 -1.74 -2.27 8.74
C ILE A 69 -0.64 -1.23 8.69
N SER A 70 0.18 -1.27 7.65
CA SER A 70 1.20 -0.25 7.39
C SER A 70 1.05 0.25 5.96
N ALA A 71 1.27 1.55 5.79
CA ALA A 71 1.23 2.18 4.47
C ALA A 71 2.30 3.25 4.40
N GLN A 72 3.03 3.29 3.29
CA GLN A 72 4.04 4.31 3.03
C GLN A 72 3.95 4.70 1.57
N ALA A 73 3.64 5.96 1.31
CA ALA A 73 3.59 6.51 -0.04
C ALA A 73 4.77 7.45 -0.24
N ASN A 74 5.42 7.36 -1.39
CA ASN A 74 6.54 8.23 -1.73
C ASN A 74 6.02 9.49 -2.42
N THR A 75 6.64 10.64 -2.13
CA THR A 75 6.25 11.94 -2.68
C THR A 75 7.25 12.37 -3.73
N GLY A 76 6.78 12.86 -4.86
CA GLY A 76 7.63 13.47 -5.86
C GLY A 76 7.36 12.98 -7.26
N PHE A 77 8.36 13.17 -8.13
CA PHE A 77 8.29 12.73 -9.51
C PHE A 77 9.06 11.43 -9.67
N PHE A 78 8.43 10.45 -10.30
CA PHE A 78 8.98 9.10 -10.45
C PHE A 78 8.97 8.67 -11.90
N LYS A 79 9.94 7.84 -12.26
CA LYS A 79 10.06 7.27 -13.61
C LYS A 79 9.52 5.84 -13.61
N PRO A 80 9.18 5.30 -14.80
CA PRO A 80 8.80 3.88 -14.88
C PRO A 80 9.83 2.99 -14.20
N GLY A 81 9.34 2.06 -13.38
CA GLY A 81 10.17 1.19 -12.58
C GLY A 81 10.42 1.66 -11.15
N ASP A 82 10.14 2.92 -10.84
CA ASP A 82 10.33 3.44 -9.48
C ASP A 82 9.19 2.99 -8.57
N ASP A 83 9.52 2.80 -7.29
CA ASP A 83 8.56 2.42 -6.26
C ASP A 83 7.83 3.65 -5.73
N VAL A 84 6.51 3.58 -5.62
CA VAL A 84 5.71 4.73 -5.17
C VAL A 84 4.82 4.43 -3.97
N LEU A 85 4.49 3.16 -3.71
CA LEU A 85 3.56 2.82 -2.63
C LEU A 85 3.87 1.45 -2.05
N TYR A 86 4.01 1.40 -0.73
CA TYR A 86 4.18 0.15 -0.01
C TYR A 86 3.01 -0.02 0.95
N LEU A 87 2.37 -1.19 0.94
CA LEU A 87 1.30 -1.53 1.85
C LEU A 87 1.56 -2.89 2.48
N ALA A 88 1.16 -3.06 3.73
CA ALA A 88 1.22 -4.35 4.41
C ALA A 88 -0.02 -4.52 5.28
N VAL A 89 -0.61 -5.71 5.23
CA VAL A 89 -1.71 -6.10 6.13
C VAL A 89 -1.33 -7.42 6.77
N ALA A 90 -1.33 -7.45 8.09
CA ALA A 90 -1.06 -8.64 8.89
C ALA A 90 -2.31 -9.05 9.64
N GLY A 91 -2.64 -10.32 9.63
CA GLY A 91 -3.83 -10.82 10.31
C GLY A 91 -3.83 -12.32 10.46
N ASP A 92 -4.95 -12.85 10.94
CA ASP A 92 -5.05 -14.25 11.36
C ASP A 92 -5.18 -15.24 10.21
N VAL A 93 -6.20 -15.09 9.36
CA VAL A 93 -6.46 -16.00 8.25
C VAL A 93 -6.64 -15.23 6.94
N ARG A 94 -6.39 -15.90 5.82
CA ARG A 94 -6.43 -15.24 4.51
C ARG A 94 -7.79 -14.62 4.17
N GLU A 95 -8.88 -15.22 4.61
CA GLU A 95 -10.23 -14.70 4.34
C GLU A 95 -10.41 -13.29 4.92
N ASN A 96 -9.82 -13.02 6.07
CA ASN A 96 -9.86 -11.69 6.67
C ASN A 96 -8.83 -10.75 6.04
N VAL A 97 -7.61 -11.24 5.83
CA VAL A 97 -6.50 -10.41 5.36
C VAL A 97 -6.68 -9.97 3.91
N ILE A 98 -7.05 -10.88 3.01
CA ILE A 98 -7.18 -10.55 1.59
C ILE A 98 -8.27 -9.52 1.36
N LYS A 99 -9.41 -9.67 2.04
CA LYS A 99 -10.53 -8.74 1.91
C LYS A 99 -10.13 -7.32 2.34
N VAL A 100 -9.47 -7.21 3.48
CA VAL A 100 -9.02 -5.91 3.99
C VAL A 100 -7.92 -5.34 3.11
N PHE A 101 -6.99 -6.17 2.65
CA PHE A 101 -5.93 -5.74 1.76
C PHE A 101 -6.49 -5.12 0.47
N GLU A 102 -7.46 -5.79 -0.14
CA GLU A 102 -8.10 -5.28 -1.36
C GLU A 102 -8.77 -3.93 -1.10
N GLU A 103 -9.49 -3.82 -0.01
CA GLU A 103 -10.15 -2.55 0.35
C GLU A 103 -9.13 -1.45 0.63
N LEU A 104 -8.05 -1.78 1.34
CA LEU A 104 -6.96 -0.83 1.63
C LEU A 104 -6.35 -0.31 0.33
N LEU A 105 -5.98 -1.22 -0.57
CA LEU A 105 -5.34 -0.86 -1.84
C LEU A 105 -6.25 0.04 -2.67
N ASN A 106 -7.53 -0.32 -2.79
CA ASN A 106 -8.49 0.48 -3.56
C ASN A 106 -8.70 1.86 -2.95
N ARG A 107 -8.87 1.95 -1.64
CA ARG A 107 -9.13 3.22 -0.97
C ARG A 107 -7.92 4.14 -0.96
N VAL A 108 -6.72 3.61 -0.71
CA VAL A 108 -5.51 4.42 -0.74
C VAL A 108 -5.29 5.00 -2.13
N LYS A 109 -5.45 4.18 -3.17
CA LYS A 109 -5.26 4.67 -4.54
C LYS A 109 -6.29 5.69 -4.96
N LYS A 110 -7.54 5.55 -4.50
CA LYS A 110 -8.63 6.45 -4.88
C LYS A 110 -8.67 7.71 -4.04
N GLU A 111 -8.46 7.60 -2.73
CA GLU A 111 -8.69 8.67 -1.77
C GLU A 111 -7.40 9.25 -1.18
N GLY A 112 -6.33 8.48 -1.15
CA GLY A 112 -5.10 8.84 -0.44
C GLY A 112 -3.97 9.33 -1.32
N LEU A 113 -4.09 9.26 -2.64
CA LEU A 113 -3.04 9.66 -3.56
C LEU A 113 -3.57 10.59 -4.63
N ILE A 114 -2.84 11.67 -4.89
CA ILE A 114 -3.03 12.51 -6.08
C ILE A 114 -1.90 12.14 -7.03
N LYS A 115 -2.26 11.66 -8.22
CA LYS A 115 -1.29 11.21 -9.21
C LYS A 115 -1.51 11.92 -10.53
N GLU A 116 -0.41 12.25 -11.19
CA GLU A 116 -0.44 12.82 -12.53
C GLU A 116 0.57 12.09 -13.39
N GLU A 117 0.09 11.42 -14.45
CA GLU A 117 0.96 10.70 -15.38
C GLU A 117 1.39 11.64 -16.51
N PHE A 118 2.64 11.50 -16.93
CA PHE A 118 3.19 12.22 -18.07
C PHE A 118 3.49 11.24 -19.20
N PHE A 119 3.17 11.63 -20.42
CA PHE A 119 3.23 10.74 -21.58
C PHE A 119 4.19 11.24 -22.64
N ALA A 120 4.73 10.29 -23.38
CA ALA A 120 5.57 10.60 -24.54
C ALA A 120 4.73 11.19 -25.69
#